data_529334ca29b36e1967c1f728dc31e884
#
_entry.id   529334ca29b36e1967c1f728dc31e884
#
_cell.length_a   1.000
_cell.length_b   1.000
_cell.length_c   1.000
_cell.angle_alpha   90.00
_cell.angle_beta   90.00
_cell.angle_gamma   90.00
#
_symmetry.space_group_name_H-M   'P 1'
#
loop_
_entity.id
_entity.type
_entity.pdbx_description
1 polymer ?
#
loop_
_entity_poly.entity_id
_entity_poly.type
_entity_poly.pdbx_seq_one_letter_code
_entity_poly.pdbx_strand_id
1 'polypeptide(L)'
;MNFSLSHSTPSADEYAELASRFPLRATHWQLRSQRLTFSGRPRLMGIVNVTPDSFSDGGRFLATQAAVSHAMSLVDDGADILDIGGESTRPYATPVDAEEELARVMPVIEQLVQRTSVPISIDTSKASVARSALAAGAEIINDVTGLEGDAQMVQVAKDALAGVCVMHMR
;
A
#
# COMPACT_ATOMS: atom_id res chain seq x y z
N MET A 1 23.90 26.40 4.06
CA MET A 1 23.16 26.37 5.36
C MET A 1 22.69 24.95 5.57
N ASN A 2 23.35 24.19 6.48
CA ASN A 2 22.93 22.83 6.81
C ASN A 2 21.76 22.89 7.80
N PHE A 3 20.57 22.56 7.34
CA PHE A 3 19.45 22.29 8.24
C PHE A 3 19.60 20.85 8.77
N SER A 4 20.25 20.71 9.91
CA SER A 4 20.19 19.49 10.71
C SER A 4 18.84 19.48 11.44
N LEU A 5 17.86 18.78 10.87
CA LEU A 5 16.63 18.45 11.59
C LEU A 5 16.96 17.32 12.56
N SER A 6 17.24 17.67 13.81
CA SER A 6 17.26 16.70 14.91
C SER A 6 15.82 16.24 15.15
N HIS A 7 15.44 15.13 14.55
CA HIS A 7 14.17 14.45 14.83
C HIS A 7 14.33 13.72 16.16
N SER A 8 14.07 14.41 17.27
CA SER A 8 13.87 13.73 18.54
C SER A 8 12.54 12.99 18.48
N THR A 9 12.57 11.68 18.72
CA THR A 9 11.35 10.89 18.92
C THR A 9 10.55 11.53 20.06
N PRO A 10 9.26 11.85 19.89
CA PRO A 10 8.46 12.45 20.95
C PRO A 10 8.52 11.62 22.23
N SER A 11 8.56 12.28 23.38
CA SER A 11 8.58 11.63 24.69
C SER A 11 7.25 10.92 24.99
N ALA A 12 7.24 10.01 25.97
CA ALA A 12 6.02 9.34 26.42
C ALA A 12 4.95 10.35 26.89
N ASP A 13 5.37 11.48 27.47
CA ASP A 13 4.48 12.53 27.94
C ASP A 13 3.83 13.30 26.79
N GLU A 14 4.57 13.59 25.72
CA GLU A 14 4.03 14.22 24.51
C GLU A 14 3.00 13.30 23.81
N TYR A 15 3.23 11.98 23.84
CA TYR A 15 2.24 11.02 23.36
C TYR A 15 0.99 10.96 24.23
N ALA A 16 1.15 11.02 25.55
CA ALA A 16 0.03 11.02 26.49
C ALA A 16 -0.82 12.30 26.31
N GLU A 17 -0.19 13.45 26.10
CA GLU A 17 -0.88 14.71 25.81
C GLU A 17 -1.65 14.63 24.48
N LEU A 18 -1.03 14.15 23.40
CA LEU A 18 -1.70 13.94 22.12
C LEU A 18 -2.90 12.97 22.23
N ALA A 19 -2.74 11.87 22.97
CA ALA A 19 -3.81 10.91 23.20
C ALA A 19 -4.99 11.54 23.96
N SER A 20 -4.73 12.43 24.93
CA SER A 20 -5.77 13.14 25.66
C SER A 20 -6.55 14.14 24.80
N ARG A 21 -5.88 14.78 23.85
CA ARG A 21 -6.51 15.72 22.89
C ARG A 21 -7.35 15.03 21.83
N PHE A 22 -7.05 13.75 21.53
CA PHE A 22 -7.74 12.96 20.50
C PHE A 22 -8.21 11.61 21.06
N PRO A 23 -9.19 11.61 21.99
CA PRO A 23 -9.63 10.40 22.71
C PRO A 23 -10.23 9.32 21.80
N LEU A 24 -10.69 9.68 20.60
CA LEU A 24 -11.23 8.76 19.59
C LEU A 24 -10.18 8.30 18.57
N ARG A 25 -8.90 8.64 18.77
CA ARG A 25 -7.84 8.21 17.88
C ARG A 25 -7.71 6.68 17.90
N ALA A 26 -7.67 6.08 16.71
CA ALA A 26 -7.38 4.66 16.57
C ALA A 26 -5.97 4.35 17.11
N THR A 27 -5.86 3.31 17.93
CA THR A 27 -4.58 2.82 18.47
C THR A 27 -3.99 1.67 17.64
N HIS A 28 -4.78 1.13 16.74
CA HIS A 28 -4.38 0.05 15.85
C HIS A 28 -5.24 0.02 14.58
N TRP A 29 -4.72 -0.66 13.58
CA TRP A 29 -5.44 -1.01 12.36
C TRP A 29 -5.49 -2.52 12.22
N GLN A 30 -6.69 -3.10 12.21
CA GLN A 30 -6.88 -4.51 12.01
C GLN A 30 -6.83 -4.81 10.51
N LEU A 31 -5.92 -5.66 10.10
CA LEU A 31 -5.81 -6.20 8.76
C LEU A 31 -6.35 -7.64 8.73
N ARG A 32 -6.29 -8.31 7.59
CA ARG A 32 -6.80 -9.68 7.43
C ARG A 32 -6.17 -10.67 8.41
N SER A 33 -4.85 -10.74 8.44
CA SER A 33 -4.11 -11.71 9.24
C SER A 33 -3.37 -11.09 10.41
N GLN A 34 -3.16 -9.78 10.42
CA GLN A 34 -2.34 -9.12 11.42
C GLN A 34 -2.95 -7.79 11.89
N ARG A 35 -2.34 -7.22 12.93
CA ARG A 35 -2.72 -5.94 13.50
C ARG A 35 -1.54 -4.98 13.47
N LEU A 36 -1.70 -3.81 12.86
CA LEU A 36 -0.74 -2.71 12.95
C LEU A 36 -1.08 -1.85 14.16
N THR A 37 -0.14 -1.71 15.08
CA THR A 37 -0.31 -0.86 16.28
C THR A 37 0.28 0.52 16.00
N PHE A 38 -0.46 1.57 16.34
CA PHE A 38 -0.03 2.96 16.23
C PHE A 38 0.56 3.44 17.56
N SER A 39 1.77 2.97 17.88
CA SER A 39 2.50 3.37 19.09
C SER A 39 3.81 4.03 18.68
N GLY A 40 3.94 5.30 19.01
CA GLY A 40 5.21 6.00 18.93
C GLY A 40 5.49 6.70 17.62
N ARG A 41 5.84 6.04 16.54
CA ARG A 41 6.15 6.66 15.25
C ARG A 41 5.03 6.49 14.21
N PRO A 42 4.94 7.38 13.21
CA PRO A 42 4.11 7.15 12.04
C PRO A 42 4.50 5.85 11.33
N ARG A 43 3.53 5.18 10.71
CA ARG A 43 3.80 4.06 9.81
C ARG A 43 4.17 4.59 8.44
N LEU A 44 5.19 3.99 7.83
CA LEU A 44 5.70 4.36 6.52
C LEU A 44 5.17 3.37 5.48
N MET A 45 4.52 3.90 4.46
CA MET A 45 4.05 3.13 3.31
C MET A 45 5.04 3.34 2.16
N GLY A 46 5.73 2.28 1.76
CA GLY A 46 6.64 2.26 0.62
C GLY A 46 5.85 2.02 -0.67
N ILE A 47 5.96 2.93 -1.64
CA ILE A 47 5.22 2.89 -2.91
C ILE A 47 6.02 2.17 -3.98
N VAL A 48 5.41 1.17 -4.62
CA VAL A 48 6.01 0.37 -5.71
C VAL A 48 5.10 0.42 -6.93
N ASN A 49 5.44 1.29 -7.89
CA ASN A 49 4.72 1.42 -9.15
C ASN A 49 5.25 0.44 -10.18
N VAL A 50 4.41 -0.48 -10.64
CA VAL A 50 4.73 -1.48 -11.66
C VAL A 50 4.16 -1.02 -13.01
N THR A 51 4.66 0.12 -13.49
CA THR A 51 4.23 0.71 -14.78
C THR A 51 5.30 0.50 -15.84
N PRO A 52 4.94 0.42 -17.17
CA PRO A 52 5.90 0.21 -18.25
C PRO A 52 7.03 1.23 -18.28
N ASP A 53 6.73 2.49 -17.96
CA ASP A 53 7.71 3.59 -17.96
C ASP A 53 8.75 3.47 -16.85
N SER A 54 8.49 2.65 -15.84
CA SER A 54 9.42 2.45 -14.72
C SER A 54 10.59 1.53 -15.07
N PHE A 55 10.51 0.73 -16.19
CA PHE A 55 11.46 -0.34 -16.50
C PHE A 55 11.62 -0.54 -18.03
N SER A 56 12.20 0.41 -18.72
CA SER A 56 12.09 0.59 -20.17
C SER A 56 12.73 -0.45 -21.09
N ASP A 57 13.61 -1.39 -20.65
CA ASP A 57 14.41 -2.17 -21.58
C ASP A 57 14.39 -3.71 -21.46
N GLY A 58 13.54 -4.30 -20.62
CA GLY A 58 13.73 -5.72 -20.31
C GLY A 58 12.50 -6.63 -20.33
N GLY A 59 11.35 -6.15 -20.74
CA GLY A 59 10.11 -6.93 -20.72
C GLY A 59 9.56 -7.18 -19.31
N ARG A 60 8.38 -7.84 -19.21
CA ARG A 60 7.63 -8.03 -17.95
C ARG A 60 8.43 -8.72 -16.85
N PHE A 61 9.27 -9.69 -17.18
CA PHE A 61 10.06 -10.42 -16.18
C PHE A 61 11.07 -9.51 -15.48
N LEU A 62 11.82 -8.69 -16.22
CA LEU A 62 12.76 -7.73 -15.62
C LEU A 62 12.08 -6.65 -14.83
N ALA A 63 10.89 -6.16 -15.29
CA ALA A 63 10.06 -5.22 -14.55
C ALA A 63 9.62 -5.81 -13.21
N THR A 64 9.16 -7.06 -13.17
CA THR A 64 8.79 -7.77 -11.95
C THR A 64 9.96 -7.88 -10.98
N GLN A 65 11.15 -8.31 -11.45
CA GLN A 65 12.33 -8.46 -10.59
C GLN A 65 12.82 -7.12 -10.04
N ALA A 66 12.78 -6.06 -10.84
CA ALA A 66 13.13 -4.72 -10.40
C ALA A 66 12.15 -4.19 -9.36
N ALA A 67 10.83 -4.39 -9.55
CA ALA A 67 9.81 -4.01 -8.59
C ALA A 67 9.97 -4.75 -7.26
N VAL A 68 10.20 -6.06 -7.30
CA VAL A 68 10.45 -6.87 -6.09
C VAL A 68 11.73 -6.41 -5.38
N SER A 69 12.81 -6.15 -6.11
CA SER A 69 14.07 -5.66 -5.51
C SER A 69 13.88 -4.29 -4.87
N HIS A 70 13.16 -3.39 -5.54
CA HIS A 70 12.82 -2.07 -4.98
C HIS A 70 11.95 -2.20 -3.73
N ALA A 71 10.92 -3.04 -3.76
CA ALA A 71 10.08 -3.30 -2.59
C ALA A 71 10.90 -3.79 -1.39
N MET A 72 11.83 -4.73 -1.61
CA MET A 72 12.69 -5.24 -0.55
C MET A 72 13.63 -4.16 0.00
N SER A 73 14.18 -3.28 -0.86
CA SER A 73 14.97 -2.15 -0.37
C SER A 73 14.15 -1.19 0.48
N LEU A 74 12.88 -0.94 0.15
CA LEU A 74 11.99 -0.14 0.99
C LEU A 74 11.73 -0.79 2.36
N VAL A 75 11.64 -2.13 2.42
CA VAL A 75 11.54 -2.87 3.68
C VAL A 75 12.81 -2.67 4.51
N ASP A 76 14.00 -2.81 3.91
CA ASP A 76 15.29 -2.60 4.57
C ASP A 76 15.44 -1.16 5.07
N ASP A 77 14.88 -0.18 4.35
CA ASP A 77 14.82 1.24 4.73
C ASP A 77 13.76 1.54 5.79
N GLY A 78 12.96 0.56 6.21
CA GLY A 78 12.01 0.66 7.31
C GLY A 78 10.56 0.92 6.92
N ALA A 79 10.14 0.58 5.71
CA ALA A 79 8.73 0.59 5.34
C ALA A 79 7.93 -0.40 6.21
N ASP A 80 6.80 0.07 6.72
CA ASP A 80 5.85 -0.73 7.53
C ASP A 80 4.75 -1.37 6.68
N ILE A 81 4.53 -0.86 5.47
CA ILE A 81 3.54 -1.32 4.48
C ILE A 81 4.19 -1.16 3.10
N LEU A 82 3.94 -2.10 2.19
CA LEU A 82 4.28 -1.96 0.77
C LEU A 82 3.01 -1.75 -0.03
N ASP A 83 2.95 -0.69 -0.84
CA ASP A 83 1.78 -0.37 -1.67
C ASP A 83 2.12 -0.61 -3.14
N ILE A 84 1.45 -1.59 -3.74
CA ILE A 84 1.74 -2.08 -5.09
C ILE A 84 0.68 -1.55 -6.05
N GLY A 85 1.09 -0.76 -7.04
CA GLY A 85 0.20 -0.20 -8.06
C GLY A 85 0.62 -0.59 -9.47
N GLY A 86 -0.34 -1.01 -10.29
CA GLY A 86 -0.14 -1.37 -11.71
C GLY A 86 -0.60 -0.29 -12.70
N GLU A 87 -1.31 0.71 -12.20
CA GLU A 87 -1.83 1.84 -12.96
C GLU A 87 -1.28 3.16 -12.38
N SER A 88 -0.98 4.11 -13.26
CA SER A 88 -0.54 5.43 -12.80
C SER A 88 -1.76 6.28 -12.41
N THR A 89 -1.79 6.74 -11.18
CA THR A 89 -2.83 7.66 -10.67
C THR A 89 -2.52 9.14 -10.97
N ARG A 90 -1.48 9.42 -11.79
CA ARG A 90 -1.14 10.79 -12.20
C ARG A 90 -2.23 11.38 -13.12
N PRO A 91 -2.49 12.69 -13.03
CA PRO A 91 -3.38 13.36 -13.99
C PRO A 91 -2.97 13.05 -15.43
N TYR A 92 -3.95 12.72 -16.28
CA TYR A 92 -3.75 12.40 -17.70
C TYR A 92 -3.00 11.10 -18.01
N ALA A 93 -2.78 10.23 -17.03
CA ALA A 93 -2.29 8.87 -17.30
C ALA A 93 -3.31 8.10 -18.14
N THR A 94 -2.82 7.27 -19.05
CA THR A 94 -3.71 6.40 -19.83
C THR A 94 -4.29 5.32 -18.91
N PRO A 95 -5.61 5.17 -18.83
CA PRO A 95 -6.23 4.11 -18.06
C PRO A 95 -5.75 2.74 -18.52
N VAL A 96 -5.59 1.83 -17.57
CA VAL A 96 -5.19 0.44 -17.79
C VAL A 96 -6.39 -0.45 -17.50
N ASP A 97 -6.66 -1.44 -18.34
CA ASP A 97 -7.70 -2.41 -18.04
C ASP A 97 -7.30 -3.36 -16.90
N ALA A 98 -8.29 -4.09 -16.37
CA ALA A 98 -8.05 -4.96 -15.22
C ALA A 98 -7.10 -6.12 -15.53
N GLU A 99 -7.13 -6.66 -16.76
CA GLU A 99 -6.28 -7.77 -17.18
C GLU A 99 -4.82 -7.36 -17.26
N GLU A 100 -4.55 -6.21 -17.85
CA GLU A 100 -3.20 -5.66 -17.94
C GLU A 100 -2.68 -5.27 -16.53
N GLU A 101 -3.52 -4.66 -15.68
CA GLU A 101 -3.14 -4.32 -14.30
C GLU A 101 -2.79 -5.59 -13.50
N LEU A 102 -3.62 -6.64 -13.59
CA LEU A 102 -3.33 -7.95 -12.99
C LEU A 102 -2.01 -8.53 -13.49
N ALA A 103 -1.76 -8.48 -14.81
CA ALA A 103 -0.53 -8.99 -15.38
C ALA A 103 0.74 -8.30 -14.86
N ARG A 104 0.61 -7.05 -14.40
CA ARG A 104 1.70 -6.28 -13.79
C ARG A 104 1.87 -6.60 -12.31
N VAL A 105 0.79 -6.54 -11.52
CA VAL A 105 0.90 -6.55 -10.05
C VAL A 105 1.00 -7.96 -9.47
N MET A 106 0.31 -8.96 -10.05
CA MET A 106 0.23 -10.30 -9.47
C MET A 106 1.60 -10.97 -9.32
N PRO A 107 2.50 -10.97 -10.33
CA PRO A 107 3.81 -11.60 -10.19
C PRO A 107 4.70 -10.94 -9.12
N VAL A 108 4.45 -9.66 -8.82
CA VAL A 108 5.15 -8.92 -7.75
C VAL A 108 4.61 -9.32 -6.39
N ILE A 109 3.28 -9.28 -6.21
CA ILE A 109 2.60 -9.63 -4.95
C ILE A 109 2.93 -11.07 -4.54
N GLU A 110 2.82 -12.04 -5.45
CA GLU A 110 3.10 -13.46 -5.19
C GLU A 110 4.53 -13.71 -4.72
N GLN A 111 5.49 -12.93 -5.21
CA GLN A 111 6.87 -13.03 -4.74
C GLN A 111 7.07 -12.34 -3.40
N LEU A 112 6.44 -11.20 -3.16
CA LEU A 112 6.62 -10.43 -1.93
C LEU A 112 6.01 -11.12 -0.72
N VAL A 113 4.83 -11.75 -0.83
CA VAL A 113 4.19 -12.49 0.28
C VAL A 113 5.06 -13.65 0.80
N GLN A 114 5.99 -14.15 -0.01
CA GLN A 114 6.93 -15.20 0.38
C GLN A 114 8.25 -14.68 0.94
N ARG A 115 8.53 -13.37 0.79
CA ARG A 115 9.84 -12.78 1.13
C ARG A 115 9.81 -11.86 2.33
N THR A 116 8.64 -11.31 2.67
CA THR A 116 8.50 -10.39 3.79
C THR A 116 7.20 -10.62 4.55
N SER A 117 7.21 -10.28 5.84
CA SER A 117 6.02 -10.20 6.69
C SER A 117 5.39 -8.80 6.73
N VAL A 118 5.98 -7.83 6.04
CA VAL A 118 5.40 -6.49 5.91
C VAL A 118 4.10 -6.60 5.11
N PRO A 119 2.97 -6.05 5.61
CA PRO A 119 1.70 -6.15 4.93
C PRO A 119 1.74 -5.48 3.55
N ILE A 120 1.13 -6.14 2.58
CA ILE A 120 1.04 -5.66 1.20
C ILE A 120 -0.32 -5.00 0.99
N SER A 121 -0.28 -3.80 0.44
CA SER A 121 -1.42 -3.03 -0.06
C SER A 121 -1.48 -3.14 -1.57
N ILE A 122 -2.67 -3.20 -2.13
CA ILE A 122 -2.93 -3.07 -3.57
C ILE A 122 -3.56 -1.71 -3.84
N ASP A 123 -2.86 -0.88 -4.63
CA ASP A 123 -3.38 0.41 -5.14
C ASP A 123 -4.18 0.15 -6.41
N THR A 124 -5.50 0.13 -6.29
CA THR A 124 -6.41 -0.11 -7.40
C THR A 124 -7.82 0.40 -7.12
N SER A 125 -8.50 0.88 -8.16
CA SER A 125 -9.93 1.21 -8.16
C SER A 125 -10.81 0.09 -8.73
N LYS A 126 -10.23 -1.07 -9.08
CA LYS A 126 -10.93 -2.19 -9.74
C LYS A 126 -11.11 -3.35 -8.76
N ALA A 127 -12.36 -3.72 -8.48
CA ALA A 127 -12.71 -4.79 -7.54
C ALA A 127 -12.16 -6.17 -7.95
N SER A 128 -12.03 -6.43 -9.25
CA SER A 128 -11.45 -7.68 -9.76
C SER A 128 -9.97 -7.80 -9.45
N VAL A 129 -9.22 -6.71 -9.57
CA VAL A 129 -7.79 -6.63 -9.22
C VAL A 129 -7.60 -6.77 -7.72
N ALA A 130 -8.37 -6.02 -6.92
CA ALA A 130 -8.34 -6.11 -5.46
C ALA A 130 -8.62 -7.54 -4.98
N ARG A 131 -9.64 -8.20 -5.52
CA ARG A 131 -9.99 -9.59 -5.18
C ARG A 131 -8.84 -10.55 -5.41
N SER A 132 -8.20 -10.46 -6.58
CA SER A 132 -7.08 -11.33 -6.94
C SER A 132 -5.85 -11.08 -6.06
N ALA A 133 -5.50 -9.82 -5.82
CA ALA A 133 -4.41 -9.44 -4.95
C ALA A 133 -4.61 -9.93 -3.50
N LEU A 134 -5.83 -9.76 -2.97
CA LEU A 134 -6.19 -10.27 -1.64
C LEU A 134 -6.14 -11.79 -1.57
N ALA A 135 -6.58 -12.49 -2.61
CA ALA A 135 -6.47 -13.95 -2.68
C ALA A 135 -5.02 -14.43 -2.69
N ALA A 136 -4.10 -13.66 -3.30
CA ALA A 136 -2.67 -13.93 -3.30
C ALA A 136 -1.95 -13.57 -2.00
N GLY A 137 -2.62 -12.87 -1.07
CA GLY A 137 -2.05 -12.56 0.25
C GLY A 137 -1.86 -11.07 0.55
N ALA A 138 -2.34 -10.16 -0.29
CA ALA A 138 -2.43 -8.76 0.09
C ALA A 138 -3.38 -8.59 1.30
N GLU A 139 -3.12 -7.59 2.11
CA GLU A 139 -3.82 -7.32 3.38
C GLU A 139 -4.71 -6.08 3.32
N ILE A 140 -4.41 -5.15 2.40
CA ILE A 140 -4.98 -3.81 2.33
C ILE A 140 -5.41 -3.51 0.90
N ILE A 141 -6.52 -2.79 0.76
CA ILE A 141 -6.92 -2.11 -0.47
C ILE A 141 -6.65 -0.62 -0.27
N ASN A 142 -5.87 -0.02 -1.16
CA ASN A 142 -5.70 1.42 -1.29
C ASN A 142 -6.46 1.88 -2.53
N ASP A 143 -7.53 2.68 -2.34
CA ASP A 143 -8.40 3.09 -3.44
C ASP A 143 -8.52 4.61 -3.51
N VAL A 144 -7.92 5.18 -4.56
CA VAL A 144 -7.94 6.62 -4.83
C VAL A 144 -9.34 7.17 -5.15
N THR A 145 -10.29 6.30 -5.52
CA THR A 145 -11.68 6.70 -5.81
C THR A 145 -12.58 6.70 -4.56
N GLY A 146 -12.02 6.35 -3.40
CA GLY A 146 -12.80 6.29 -2.16
C GLY A 146 -13.84 5.18 -2.13
N LEU A 147 -13.61 4.07 -2.84
CA LEU A 147 -14.50 2.92 -3.04
C LEU A 147 -15.71 3.22 -3.97
N GLU A 148 -15.68 4.34 -4.69
CA GLU A 148 -16.77 4.74 -5.59
C GLU A 148 -16.50 4.34 -7.07
N GLY A 149 -15.26 3.95 -7.41
CA GLY A 149 -14.85 3.60 -8.77
C GLY A 149 -15.45 2.27 -9.27
N ASP A 150 -15.63 1.30 -8.39
CA ASP A 150 -16.23 0.01 -8.71
C ASP A 150 -17.25 -0.40 -7.63
N ALA A 151 -18.50 -0.58 -8.02
CA ALA A 151 -19.60 -0.90 -7.11
C ALA A 151 -19.38 -2.20 -6.30
N GLN A 152 -18.50 -3.09 -6.74
CA GLN A 152 -18.17 -4.33 -6.04
C GLN A 152 -17.03 -4.15 -5.00
N MET A 153 -16.31 -3.03 -5.00
CA MET A 153 -15.13 -2.83 -4.16
C MET A 153 -15.44 -3.00 -2.67
N VAL A 154 -16.52 -2.39 -2.20
CA VAL A 154 -16.97 -2.50 -0.80
C VAL A 154 -17.23 -3.97 -0.41
N GLN A 155 -17.86 -4.74 -1.31
CA GLN A 155 -18.15 -6.14 -1.03
C GLN A 155 -16.86 -6.96 -0.98
N VAL A 156 -15.92 -6.71 -1.89
CA VAL A 156 -14.59 -7.36 -1.90
C VAL A 156 -13.85 -7.10 -0.60
N ALA A 157 -13.81 -5.85 -0.15
CA ALA A 157 -13.16 -5.48 1.11
C ALA A 157 -13.77 -6.20 2.32
N LYS A 158 -15.10 -6.27 2.38
CA LYS A 158 -15.85 -6.97 3.45
C LYS A 158 -15.59 -8.46 3.47
N ASP A 159 -15.71 -9.13 2.32
CA ASP A 159 -15.57 -10.58 2.22
C ASP A 159 -14.17 -11.05 2.58
N ALA A 160 -13.17 -10.24 2.25
CA ALA A 160 -11.78 -10.51 2.56
C ALA A 160 -11.35 -10.04 3.95
N LEU A 161 -12.15 -9.27 4.67
CA LEU A 161 -11.78 -8.57 5.91
C LEU A 161 -10.52 -7.70 5.72
N ALA A 162 -10.39 -7.07 4.55
CA ALA A 162 -9.22 -6.29 4.19
C ALA A 162 -9.15 -4.98 4.97
N GLY A 163 -7.94 -4.53 5.28
CA GLY A 163 -7.70 -3.13 5.62
C GLY A 163 -8.06 -2.24 4.43
N VAL A 164 -8.55 -1.04 4.68
CA VAL A 164 -8.93 -0.11 3.60
C VAL A 164 -8.32 1.24 3.84
N CYS A 165 -7.61 1.74 2.82
CA CYS A 165 -7.14 3.12 2.72
C CYS A 165 -7.91 3.80 1.59
N VAL A 166 -8.59 4.90 1.89
CA VAL A 166 -9.40 5.62 0.91
C VAL A 166 -8.96 7.08 0.81
N MET A 167 -8.82 7.54 -0.42
CA MET A 167 -8.50 8.93 -0.66
C MET A 167 -9.78 9.77 -0.69
N HIS A 168 -9.74 10.96 -0.09
CA HIS A 168 -10.77 11.96 -0.22
C HIS A 168 -10.33 12.99 -1.28
N MET A 169 -10.98 13.00 -2.42
CA MET A 169 -10.81 14.02 -3.47
C MET A 169 -11.93 15.05 -3.39
N ARG A 170 -11.56 16.30 -3.64
CA ARG A 170 -12.51 17.41 -3.82
C ARG A 170 -12.58 17.80 -5.29
#